data_519949bf57672a5cc7e2c5679d7039f5
#
_entry.id   519949bf57672a5cc7e2c5679d7039f5
#
_cell.length_a   1.000
_cell.length_b   1.000
_cell.length_c   1.000
_cell.angle_alpha   90.00
_cell.angle_beta   90.00
_cell.angle_gamma   90.00
#
_symmetry.space_group_name_H-M   'P 1'
#
loop_
_entity.id
_entity.type
_entity.pdbx_description
1 polymer ?
#
loop_
_entity_poly.entity_id
_entity_poly.type
_entity_poly.pdbx_seq_one_letter_code
_entity_poly.pdbx_strand_id
1 'polypeptide(L)'
;MILAAFWAMAMGAAQAGPVCASAEQVTAVRAALEGRPPAPLAVTAAQLGLSESVVASALPAAQAHGIAPENFAAVWKSLERWENAVALVMRGPDVIEIEGPVGLGVPSKRSKFFNLERRDGGLAGHLRPDLYAAIYALDIPGKDGGGLHGVSFHDATGAAVFSVFVPGEGAPPPPAVMRQFRDTLALVRGQPAICPR
;
A
#
# COMPACT_ATOMS: atom_id res chain seq x y z
N MET A 1 3.70 58.20 -1.31
CA MET A 1 3.02 57.05 -1.96
C MET A 1 4.01 55.94 -2.10
N ILE A 2 3.87 54.91 -1.25
CA ILE A 2 4.73 53.72 -1.24
C ILE A 2 3.92 52.58 -1.86
N LEU A 3 4.32 52.13 -3.06
CA LEU A 3 3.74 50.96 -3.70
C LEU A 3 4.31 49.69 -3.05
N ALA A 4 3.47 48.97 -2.31
CA ALA A 4 3.78 47.64 -1.85
C ALA A 4 3.54 46.65 -2.98
N ALA A 5 4.59 46.05 -3.53
CA ALA A 5 4.50 44.95 -4.48
C ALA A 5 4.20 43.66 -3.72
N PHE A 6 2.98 43.13 -3.85
CA PHE A 6 2.64 41.79 -3.40
C PHE A 6 3.23 40.75 -4.35
N TRP A 7 4.25 40.05 -3.89
CA TRP A 7 4.74 38.83 -4.55
C TRP A 7 3.81 37.68 -4.18
N ALA A 8 2.93 37.28 -5.09
CA ALA A 8 2.19 36.04 -4.99
C ALA A 8 3.16 34.89 -5.28
N MET A 9 3.62 34.21 -4.25
CA MET A 9 4.28 32.92 -4.41
C MET A 9 3.24 31.91 -4.89
N ALA A 10 3.27 31.59 -6.18
CA ALA A 10 2.58 30.43 -6.70
C ALA A 10 3.28 29.18 -6.12
N MET A 11 2.70 28.58 -5.08
CA MET A 11 3.05 27.23 -4.69
C MET A 11 2.61 26.30 -5.82
N GLY A 12 3.53 26.00 -6.72
CA GLY A 12 3.36 24.92 -7.67
C GLY A 12 3.16 23.64 -6.89
N ALA A 13 1.95 23.07 -6.95
CA ALA A 13 1.74 21.70 -6.52
C ALA A 13 2.66 20.82 -7.38
N ALA A 14 3.71 20.27 -6.78
CA ALA A 14 4.52 19.28 -7.43
C ALA A 14 3.58 18.12 -7.79
N GLN A 15 3.38 17.87 -9.06
CA GLN A 15 2.78 16.64 -9.55
C GLN A 15 3.78 15.54 -9.26
N ALA A 16 3.66 14.94 -8.09
CA ALA A 16 4.44 13.76 -7.75
C ALA A 16 3.90 12.61 -8.60
N GLY A 17 4.68 12.21 -9.59
CA GLY A 17 4.47 10.96 -10.31
C GLY A 17 4.69 9.75 -9.39
N PRO A 18 4.41 8.53 -9.87
CA PRO A 18 4.67 7.32 -9.10
C PRO A 18 6.16 7.26 -8.71
N VAL A 19 6.40 6.98 -7.43
CA VAL A 19 7.78 6.90 -6.91
C VAL A 19 8.33 5.52 -7.23
N CYS A 20 9.06 5.41 -8.34
CA CYS A 20 9.67 4.17 -8.83
C CYS A 20 11.15 4.10 -8.49
N ALA A 21 11.65 2.88 -8.22
CA ALA A 21 13.06 2.64 -7.94
C ALA A 21 13.94 2.84 -9.18
N SER A 22 15.10 3.49 -9.01
CA SER A 22 16.19 3.46 -9.99
C SER A 22 16.86 2.09 -10.02
N ALA A 23 17.67 1.79 -11.05
CA ALA A 23 18.42 0.55 -11.15
C ALA A 23 19.36 0.33 -9.95
N GLU A 24 19.96 1.39 -9.43
CA GLU A 24 20.81 1.36 -8.24
C GLU A 24 19.99 1.02 -6.99
N GLN A 25 18.83 1.63 -6.81
CA GLN A 25 17.92 1.35 -5.70
C GLN A 25 17.39 -0.10 -5.76
N VAL A 26 17.08 -0.61 -6.95
CA VAL A 26 16.70 -2.02 -7.14
C VAL A 26 17.80 -2.94 -6.62
N THR A 27 19.07 -2.65 -6.96
CA THR A 27 20.23 -3.44 -6.50
C THR A 27 20.37 -3.38 -4.98
N ALA A 28 20.28 -2.18 -4.39
CA ALA A 28 20.38 -1.98 -2.94
C ALA A 28 19.27 -2.68 -2.17
N VAL A 29 18.02 -2.57 -2.63
CA VAL A 29 16.85 -3.22 -1.99
C VAL A 29 16.98 -4.73 -2.05
N ARG A 30 17.36 -5.30 -3.20
CA ARG A 30 17.55 -6.76 -3.33
C ARG A 30 18.63 -7.29 -2.41
N ALA A 31 19.77 -6.59 -2.33
CA ALA A 31 20.85 -6.96 -1.42
C ALA A 31 20.42 -6.88 0.06
N ALA A 32 19.63 -5.86 0.41
CA ALA A 32 19.12 -5.69 1.78
C ALA A 32 18.13 -6.78 2.20
N LEU A 33 17.39 -7.37 1.24
CA LEU A 33 16.38 -8.41 1.49
C LEU A 33 16.92 -9.83 1.38
N GLU A 34 18.13 -10.01 0.83
CA GLU A 34 18.72 -11.32 0.61
C GLU A 34 18.83 -12.11 1.93
N GLY A 35 18.27 -13.31 1.95
CA GLY A 35 18.31 -14.22 3.11
C GLY A 35 17.46 -13.80 4.31
N ARG A 36 16.77 -12.67 4.26
CA ARG A 36 15.92 -12.18 5.36
C ARG A 36 14.48 -12.72 5.28
N PRO A 37 13.80 -12.85 6.42
CA PRO A 37 12.38 -13.14 6.43
C PRO A 37 11.57 -11.94 5.87
N PRO A 38 10.38 -12.18 5.30
CA PRO A 38 9.47 -11.12 4.91
C PRO A 38 9.14 -10.20 6.09
N ALA A 39 9.15 -8.90 5.83
CA ALA A 39 8.80 -7.86 6.80
C ALA A 39 8.06 -6.72 6.10
N PRO A 40 7.27 -5.91 6.82
CA PRO A 40 6.67 -4.70 6.26
C PRO A 40 7.69 -3.83 5.52
N LEU A 41 7.29 -3.26 4.40
CA LEU A 41 8.19 -2.46 3.53
C LEU A 41 8.86 -1.31 4.28
N ALA A 42 8.17 -0.74 5.27
CA ALA A 42 8.69 0.34 6.11
C ALA A 42 10.02 0.00 6.80
N VAL A 43 10.23 -1.26 7.17
CA VAL A 43 11.48 -1.72 7.81
C VAL A 43 12.67 -1.55 6.86
N THR A 44 12.53 -2.04 5.62
CA THR A 44 13.58 -1.91 4.59
C THR A 44 13.72 -0.46 4.12
N ALA A 45 12.60 0.26 3.99
CA ALA A 45 12.58 1.67 3.63
C ALA A 45 13.39 2.52 4.63
N ALA A 46 13.12 2.36 5.93
CA ALA A 46 13.85 3.05 6.99
C ALA A 46 15.36 2.69 6.99
N GLN A 47 15.70 1.41 6.81
CA GLN A 47 17.09 0.95 6.77
C GLN A 47 17.90 1.60 5.64
N LEU A 48 17.27 1.78 4.47
CA LEU A 48 17.93 2.29 3.26
C LEU A 48 17.73 3.80 3.04
N GLY A 49 16.95 4.48 3.86
CA GLY A 49 16.56 5.88 3.64
C GLY A 49 15.74 6.08 2.38
N LEU A 50 14.92 5.10 2.01
CA LEU A 50 14.04 5.10 0.84
C LEU A 50 12.56 5.26 1.25
N SER A 51 11.69 5.56 0.29
CA SER A 51 10.25 5.43 0.51
C SER A 51 9.78 3.99 0.32
N GLU A 52 8.65 3.65 0.91
CA GLU A 52 8.06 2.31 0.80
C GLU A 52 7.65 1.95 -0.64
N SER A 53 7.18 2.94 -1.43
CA SER A 53 6.92 2.74 -2.87
C SER A 53 8.18 2.37 -3.65
N VAL A 54 9.32 2.99 -3.35
CA VAL A 54 10.60 2.63 -3.96
C VAL A 54 10.95 1.19 -3.63
N VAL A 55 10.83 0.80 -2.36
CA VAL A 55 11.08 -0.59 -1.94
C VAL A 55 10.12 -1.55 -2.67
N ALA A 56 8.83 -1.27 -2.71
CA ALA A 56 7.84 -2.10 -3.41
C ALA A 56 8.17 -2.25 -4.91
N SER A 57 8.51 -1.15 -5.58
CA SER A 57 8.81 -1.15 -7.01
C SER A 57 10.13 -1.88 -7.35
N ALA A 58 11.04 -1.98 -6.39
CA ALA A 58 12.33 -2.68 -6.53
C ALA A 58 12.21 -4.21 -6.38
N LEU A 59 11.12 -4.71 -5.79
CA LEU A 59 10.88 -6.15 -5.62
C LEU A 59 10.67 -6.83 -6.98
N PRO A 60 10.94 -8.14 -7.09
CA PRO A 60 10.61 -8.92 -8.28
C PRO A 60 9.12 -8.79 -8.66
N ALA A 61 8.80 -8.85 -9.96
CA ALA A 61 7.42 -8.74 -10.46
C ALA A 61 6.47 -9.80 -9.86
N ALA A 62 7.02 -10.97 -9.51
CA ALA A 62 6.26 -12.00 -8.82
C ALA A 62 5.90 -11.64 -7.38
N GLN A 63 6.64 -10.72 -6.74
CA GLN A 63 6.46 -10.36 -5.34
C GLN A 63 5.73 -9.03 -5.12
N ALA A 64 5.79 -8.11 -6.08
CA ALA A 64 5.06 -6.86 -5.99
C ALA A 64 4.56 -6.41 -7.36
N HIS A 65 3.33 -5.89 -7.41
CA HIS A 65 2.75 -5.28 -8.60
C HIS A 65 2.06 -3.98 -8.20
N GLY A 66 2.57 -2.86 -8.71
CA GLY A 66 2.04 -1.52 -8.44
C GLY A 66 1.13 -1.04 -9.56
N ILE A 67 -0.02 -0.50 -9.20
CA ILE A 67 -1.01 0.05 -10.13
C ILE A 67 -1.41 1.47 -9.76
N ALA A 68 -2.00 2.17 -10.72
CA ALA A 68 -2.47 3.53 -10.54
C ALA A 68 -3.64 3.63 -9.54
N PRO A 69 -3.72 4.74 -8.77
CA PRO A 69 -4.71 4.92 -7.70
C PRO A 69 -6.16 4.97 -8.19
N GLU A 70 -6.41 5.21 -9.47
CA GLU A 70 -7.75 5.17 -10.08
C GLU A 70 -8.43 3.81 -9.91
N ASN A 71 -7.65 2.75 -9.70
CA ASN A 71 -8.14 1.40 -9.44
C ASN A 71 -8.60 1.18 -8.00
N PHE A 72 -8.50 2.19 -7.12
CA PHE A 72 -8.79 2.08 -5.69
C PHE A 72 -10.15 1.43 -5.40
N ALA A 73 -11.22 1.91 -6.05
CA ALA A 73 -12.57 1.41 -5.78
C ALA A 73 -12.72 -0.09 -6.11
N ALA A 74 -12.12 -0.55 -7.21
CA ALA A 74 -12.14 -1.96 -7.60
C ALA A 74 -11.33 -2.83 -6.63
N VAL A 75 -10.15 -2.35 -6.22
CA VAL A 75 -9.30 -3.03 -5.22
C VAL A 75 -10.03 -3.10 -3.89
N TRP A 76 -10.61 -1.98 -3.42
CA TRP A 76 -11.36 -1.96 -2.16
C TRP A 76 -12.52 -2.96 -2.17
N LYS A 77 -13.29 -2.99 -3.27
CA LYS A 77 -14.39 -3.95 -3.44
C LYS A 77 -13.92 -5.41 -3.39
N SER A 78 -12.71 -5.68 -3.80
CA SER A 78 -12.09 -6.99 -3.63
C SER A 78 -11.72 -7.29 -2.17
N LEU A 79 -11.15 -6.30 -1.45
CA LEU A 79 -10.80 -6.43 -0.04
C LEU A 79 -12.03 -6.64 0.87
N GLU A 80 -13.18 -6.05 0.54
CA GLU A 80 -14.43 -6.23 1.29
C GLU A 80 -14.87 -7.70 1.40
N ARG A 81 -14.35 -8.57 0.53
CA ARG A 81 -14.64 -10.02 0.56
C ARG A 81 -13.72 -10.79 1.50
N TRP A 82 -12.67 -10.15 2.02
CA TRP A 82 -11.77 -10.80 2.97
C TRP A 82 -12.48 -10.97 4.32
N GLU A 83 -12.60 -12.22 4.75
CA GLU A 83 -13.26 -12.57 6.02
C GLU A 83 -12.43 -12.13 7.23
N ASN A 84 -11.12 -12.16 7.08
CA ASN A 84 -10.19 -11.65 8.07
C ASN A 84 -8.99 -10.99 7.40
N ALA A 85 -8.54 -9.88 7.98
CA ALA A 85 -7.39 -9.10 7.53
C ALA A 85 -6.73 -8.41 8.72
N VAL A 86 -5.49 -7.98 8.53
CA VAL A 86 -4.80 -7.05 9.44
C VAL A 86 -4.59 -5.74 8.68
N ALA A 87 -5.26 -4.69 9.10
CA ALA A 87 -4.95 -3.35 8.63
C ALA A 87 -3.79 -2.80 9.45
N LEU A 88 -2.69 -2.47 8.77
CA LEU A 88 -1.44 -2.01 9.36
C LEU A 88 -1.22 -0.53 9.04
N VAL A 89 -1.02 0.29 10.08
CA VAL A 89 -0.56 1.68 9.96
C VAL A 89 0.77 1.79 10.71
N MET A 90 1.81 2.22 10.01
CA MET A 90 3.11 2.49 10.59
C MET A 90 3.42 3.99 10.56
N ARG A 91 3.69 4.58 11.71
CA ARG A 91 4.01 6.01 11.82
C ARG A 91 5.23 6.23 12.72
N GLY A 92 6.38 6.48 12.12
CA GLY A 92 7.64 6.48 12.84
C GLY A 92 7.87 5.12 13.52
N PRO A 93 8.09 5.08 14.85
CA PRO A 93 8.27 3.83 15.58
C PRO A 93 6.94 3.11 15.93
N ASP A 94 5.80 3.79 15.74
CA ASP A 94 4.51 3.25 16.16
C ASP A 94 3.94 2.31 15.08
N VAL A 95 3.41 1.18 15.54
CA VAL A 95 2.72 0.18 14.72
C VAL A 95 1.32 0.02 15.27
N ILE A 96 0.32 0.25 14.43
CA ILE A 96 -1.09 0.07 14.77
C ILE A 96 -1.64 -1.04 13.88
N GLU A 97 -2.15 -2.09 14.51
CA GLU A 97 -2.78 -3.22 13.84
C GLU A 97 -4.25 -3.29 14.22
N ILE A 98 -5.09 -3.46 13.22
CA ILE A 98 -6.53 -3.63 13.39
C ILE A 98 -6.90 -4.93 12.69
N GLU A 99 -7.18 -5.96 13.48
CA GLU A 99 -7.58 -7.26 12.97
C GLU A 99 -9.10 -7.34 12.77
N GLY A 100 -9.51 -8.00 11.70
CA GLY A 100 -10.91 -8.21 11.35
C GLY A 100 -11.21 -7.92 9.88
N PRO A 101 -12.48 -8.00 9.47
CA PRO A 101 -12.87 -7.68 8.10
C PRO A 101 -12.68 -6.20 7.82
N VAL A 102 -12.32 -5.84 6.58
CA VAL A 102 -12.33 -4.44 6.17
C VAL A 102 -13.77 -3.91 6.07
N GLY A 103 -13.95 -2.62 6.36
CA GLY A 103 -15.26 -1.96 6.26
C GLY A 103 -15.80 -1.91 4.84
N LEU A 104 -17.12 -1.91 4.70
CA LEU A 104 -17.77 -1.67 3.41
C LEU A 104 -17.49 -0.24 2.95
N GLY A 105 -16.99 -0.10 1.72
CA GLY A 105 -16.57 1.18 1.20
C GLY A 105 -17.68 1.90 0.42
N VAL A 106 -17.97 3.14 0.79
CA VAL A 106 -18.98 3.97 0.13
C VAL A 106 -18.41 5.37 -0.17
N PRO A 107 -18.33 5.78 -1.46
CA PRO A 107 -17.94 7.13 -1.81
C PRO A 107 -18.88 8.16 -1.19
N SER A 108 -18.34 9.21 -0.58
CA SER A 108 -19.14 10.31 -0.05
C SER A 108 -19.76 11.12 -1.19
N LYS A 109 -21.06 11.45 -1.08
CA LYS A 109 -21.76 12.33 -2.02
C LYS A 109 -21.42 13.82 -1.81
N ARG A 110 -20.80 14.18 -0.68
CA ARG A 110 -20.61 15.58 -0.26
C ARG A 110 -19.15 15.99 -0.14
N SER A 111 -18.23 15.04 -0.28
CA SER A 111 -16.81 15.28 -0.09
C SER A 111 -15.99 14.27 -0.92
N LYS A 112 -14.66 14.42 -0.91
CA LYS A 112 -13.73 13.49 -1.54
C LYS A 112 -13.42 12.26 -0.67
N PHE A 113 -14.09 12.09 0.47
CA PHE A 113 -13.90 10.92 1.31
C PHE A 113 -14.55 9.68 0.72
N PHE A 114 -13.89 8.56 0.93
CA PHE A 114 -14.41 7.22 0.79
C PHE A 114 -14.65 6.69 2.22
N ASN A 115 -15.91 6.50 2.58
CA ASN A 115 -16.29 6.11 3.93
C ASN A 115 -16.24 4.60 4.08
N LEU A 116 -15.71 4.15 5.21
CA LEU A 116 -15.67 2.74 5.58
C LEU A 116 -16.70 2.48 6.68
N GLU A 117 -17.74 1.75 6.34
CA GLU A 117 -18.75 1.31 7.30
C GLU A 117 -18.22 0.08 8.04
N ARG A 118 -18.23 0.13 9.38
CA ARG A 118 -17.69 -0.93 10.24
C ARG A 118 -18.41 -2.26 10.05
N ARG A 119 -17.64 -3.33 10.02
CA ARG A 119 -18.12 -4.72 10.07
C ARG A 119 -17.40 -5.45 11.20
N ASP A 120 -18.15 -6.09 12.07
CA ASP A 120 -17.65 -7.05 13.09
C ASP A 120 -16.32 -6.65 13.79
N GLY A 121 -16.17 -5.40 14.16
CA GLY A 121 -15.00 -4.90 14.88
C GLY A 121 -13.78 -4.48 14.02
N GLY A 122 -13.79 -4.76 12.72
CA GLY A 122 -12.67 -4.48 11.83
C GLY A 122 -12.46 -3.00 11.48
N LEU A 123 -11.68 -2.75 10.43
CA LEU A 123 -11.30 -1.41 9.97
C LEU A 123 -12.51 -0.57 9.58
N ALA A 124 -12.60 0.64 10.14
CA ALA A 124 -13.59 1.66 9.78
C ALA A 124 -12.93 3.03 9.74
N GLY A 125 -13.53 3.99 9.04
CA GLY A 125 -13.01 5.35 8.96
C GLY A 125 -13.35 6.08 7.66
N HIS A 126 -12.49 7.04 7.33
CA HIS A 126 -12.64 7.88 6.14
C HIS A 126 -11.31 7.93 5.40
N LEU A 127 -11.29 7.49 4.15
CA LEU A 127 -10.10 7.48 3.30
C LEU A 127 -10.15 8.62 2.27
N ARG A 128 -9.00 9.04 1.77
CA ARG A 128 -8.84 10.06 0.73
C ARG A 128 -8.06 9.46 -0.45
N PRO A 129 -8.69 8.55 -1.24
CA PRO A 129 -8.00 7.88 -2.34
C PRO A 129 -7.54 8.84 -3.44
N ASP A 130 -8.12 10.03 -3.52
CA ASP A 130 -7.66 11.11 -4.40
C ASP A 130 -6.28 11.68 -4.03
N LEU A 131 -5.73 11.31 -2.88
CA LEU A 131 -4.38 11.68 -2.43
C LEU A 131 -3.38 10.51 -2.54
N TYR A 132 -3.82 9.34 -3.01
CA TYR A 132 -2.91 8.22 -3.24
C TYR A 132 -2.21 8.38 -4.59
N ALA A 133 -0.98 7.89 -4.64
CA ALA A 133 -0.15 7.89 -5.85
C ALA A 133 0.05 6.46 -6.40
N ALA A 134 -0.07 5.44 -5.56
CA ALA A 134 0.13 4.06 -5.93
C ALA A 134 -0.63 3.08 -5.04
N ILE A 135 -0.97 1.92 -5.60
CA ILE A 135 -1.49 0.76 -4.88
C ILE A 135 -0.60 -0.42 -5.26
N TYR A 136 -0.02 -1.09 -4.27
CA TYR A 136 0.82 -2.27 -4.50
C TYR A 136 0.15 -3.52 -3.93
N ALA A 137 -0.01 -4.56 -4.74
CA ALA A 137 -0.24 -5.91 -4.24
C ALA A 137 1.13 -6.54 -3.95
N LEU A 138 1.29 -7.10 -2.75
CA LEU A 138 2.50 -7.73 -2.24
C LEU A 138 2.26 -9.23 -2.03
N ASP A 139 3.15 -10.06 -2.58
CA ASP A 139 3.09 -11.51 -2.49
C ASP A 139 4.52 -12.04 -2.20
N ILE A 140 4.99 -11.81 -0.99
CA ILE A 140 6.37 -12.10 -0.59
C ILE A 140 6.35 -13.39 0.25
N PRO A 141 6.81 -14.53 -0.31
CA PRO A 141 6.76 -15.81 0.40
C PRO A 141 7.77 -15.86 1.56
N GLY A 142 7.36 -16.44 2.67
CA GLY A 142 8.22 -16.79 3.79
C GLY A 142 8.73 -18.24 3.71
N LYS A 143 9.70 -18.61 4.57
CA LYS A 143 10.34 -19.92 4.54
C LYS A 143 9.41 -21.06 4.95
N ASP A 144 8.51 -20.84 5.88
CA ASP A 144 7.67 -21.87 6.50
C ASP A 144 6.22 -21.85 6.01
N GLY A 145 6.01 -21.43 4.76
CA GLY A 145 4.69 -21.29 4.16
C GLY A 145 3.91 -20.04 4.62
N GLY A 146 4.46 -19.27 5.53
CA GLY A 146 4.01 -17.91 5.83
C GLY A 146 4.52 -16.91 4.78
N GLY A 147 4.35 -15.62 5.03
CA GLY A 147 4.81 -14.57 4.12
C GLY A 147 4.12 -13.24 4.39
N LEU A 148 4.43 -12.25 3.56
CA LEU A 148 3.75 -10.98 3.56
C LEU A 148 2.84 -10.91 2.31
N HIS A 149 1.56 -11.12 2.52
CA HIS A 149 0.54 -11.16 1.48
C HIS A 149 -0.49 -10.07 1.72
N GLY A 150 -0.62 -9.11 0.81
CA GLY A 150 -1.55 -8.01 1.04
C GLY A 150 -1.55 -6.92 0.00
N VAL A 151 -2.18 -5.80 0.34
CA VAL A 151 -2.27 -4.60 -0.49
C VAL A 151 -1.83 -3.40 0.35
N SER A 152 -0.95 -2.57 -0.21
CA SER A 152 -0.46 -1.35 0.41
C SER A 152 -0.84 -0.13 -0.42
N PHE A 153 -1.31 0.93 0.23
CA PHE A 153 -1.76 2.18 -0.37
C PHE A 153 -0.77 3.29 -0.04
N HIS A 154 -0.22 3.93 -1.07
CA HIS A 154 0.88 4.89 -0.93
C HIS A 154 0.47 6.28 -1.37
N ASP A 155 0.94 7.29 -0.66
CA ASP A 155 0.77 8.70 -1.00
C ASP A 155 1.81 9.19 -2.04
N ALA A 156 1.74 10.47 -2.37
CA ALA A 156 2.63 11.10 -3.35
C ALA A 156 4.10 11.19 -2.88
N THR A 157 4.40 10.99 -1.60
CA THR A 157 5.78 10.91 -1.09
C THR A 157 6.34 9.49 -1.20
N GLY A 158 5.48 8.52 -1.52
CA GLY A 158 5.80 7.11 -1.57
C GLY A 158 5.74 6.42 -0.21
N ALA A 159 5.25 7.10 0.82
CA ALA A 159 4.99 6.47 2.12
C ALA A 159 3.68 5.68 2.08
N ALA A 160 3.63 4.54 2.75
CA ALA A 160 2.38 3.84 2.93
C ALA A 160 1.45 4.62 3.88
N VAL A 161 0.25 4.93 3.40
CA VAL A 161 -0.81 5.50 4.24
C VAL A 161 -1.33 4.44 5.20
N PHE A 162 -1.55 3.25 4.68
CA PHE A 162 -1.84 2.01 5.40
C PHE A 162 -1.69 0.81 4.46
N SER A 163 -1.69 -0.38 5.05
CA SER A 163 -1.70 -1.64 4.30
C SER A 163 -2.78 -2.58 4.86
N VAL A 164 -3.23 -3.52 4.04
CA VAL A 164 -4.17 -4.58 4.44
C VAL A 164 -3.51 -5.91 4.11
N PHE A 165 -3.19 -6.69 5.13
CA PHE A 165 -2.50 -7.97 5.00
C PHE A 165 -3.39 -9.15 5.40
N VAL A 166 -3.03 -10.30 4.86
CA VAL A 166 -3.53 -11.59 5.34
C VAL A 166 -2.94 -11.83 6.73
N PRO A 167 -3.75 -12.19 7.75
CA PRO A 167 -3.23 -12.56 9.05
C PRO A 167 -2.31 -13.77 8.96
N GLY A 168 -1.19 -13.76 9.67
CA GLY A 168 -0.23 -14.86 9.60
C GLY A 168 0.98 -14.63 10.49
N GLU A 169 0.82 -14.76 11.78
CA GLU A 169 1.93 -14.77 12.72
C GLU A 169 2.58 -16.16 12.77
N GLY A 170 3.61 -16.38 11.95
CA GLY A 170 4.47 -17.57 12.03
C GLY A 170 3.83 -18.89 11.60
N ALA A 171 2.60 -18.86 11.09
CA ALA A 171 1.90 -20.02 10.56
C ALA A 171 1.38 -19.73 9.13
N PRO A 172 1.20 -20.75 8.28
CA PRO A 172 0.55 -20.57 7.00
C PRO A 172 -0.87 -20.00 7.18
N PRO A 173 -1.25 -18.96 6.42
CA PRO A 173 -2.59 -18.39 6.49
C PRO A 173 -3.68 -19.41 6.14
N PRO A 174 -4.90 -19.27 6.69
CA PRO A 174 -6.02 -20.15 6.33
C PRO A 174 -6.25 -20.18 4.82
N PRO A 175 -6.51 -21.37 4.21
CA PRO A 175 -6.67 -21.48 2.75
C PRO A 175 -7.79 -20.61 2.17
N ALA A 176 -8.85 -20.33 2.93
CA ALA A 176 -9.95 -19.45 2.50
C ALA A 176 -9.45 -18.01 2.34
N VAL A 177 -8.74 -17.47 3.32
CA VAL A 177 -8.18 -16.11 3.30
C VAL A 177 -7.16 -15.97 2.17
N MET A 178 -6.30 -16.98 1.95
CA MET A 178 -5.36 -16.99 0.84
C MET A 178 -6.04 -17.02 -0.53
N ARG A 179 -7.21 -17.66 -0.68
CA ARG A 179 -7.98 -17.57 -1.93
C ARG A 179 -8.48 -16.15 -2.17
N GLN A 180 -9.03 -15.49 -1.15
CA GLN A 180 -9.50 -14.10 -1.24
C GLN A 180 -8.37 -13.14 -1.60
N PHE A 181 -7.19 -13.32 -1.01
CA PHE A 181 -5.98 -12.60 -1.40
C PHE A 181 -5.60 -12.83 -2.87
N ARG A 182 -5.58 -14.08 -3.34
CA ARG A 182 -5.23 -14.41 -4.73
C ARG A 182 -6.18 -13.79 -5.74
N ASP A 183 -7.46 -13.70 -5.42
CA ASP A 183 -8.45 -13.01 -6.25
C ASP A 183 -8.13 -11.53 -6.37
N THR A 184 -7.77 -10.88 -5.24
CA THR A 184 -7.33 -9.48 -5.21
C THR A 184 -6.01 -9.30 -5.98
N LEU A 185 -5.04 -10.19 -5.79
CA LEU A 185 -3.76 -10.19 -6.50
C LEU A 185 -3.96 -10.32 -8.03
N ALA A 186 -4.85 -11.21 -8.46
CA ALA A 186 -5.16 -11.40 -9.89
C ALA A 186 -5.80 -10.12 -10.48
N LEU A 187 -6.72 -9.48 -9.75
CA LEU A 187 -7.32 -8.20 -10.15
C LEU A 187 -6.24 -7.12 -10.32
N VAL A 188 -5.32 -6.99 -9.37
CA VAL A 188 -4.24 -5.99 -9.42
C VAL A 188 -3.27 -6.30 -10.56
N ARG A 189 -2.84 -7.55 -10.72
CA ARG A 189 -1.94 -7.98 -11.81
C ARG A 189 -2.55 -7.83 -13.20
N GLY A 190 -3.87 -7.80 -13.32
CA GLY A 190 -4.58 -7.52 -14.56
C GLY A 190 -4.55 -6.05 -14.99
N GLN A 191 -4.05 -5.14 -14.16
CA GLN A 191 -3.93 -3.72 -14.48
C GLN A 191 -2.51 -3.37 -14.94
N PRO A 192 -2.34 -2.30 -15.75
CA PRO A 192 -1.02 -1.81 -16.14
C PRO A 192 -0.16 -1.45 -14.93
N ALA A 193 1.10 -1.89 -14.95
CA ALA A 193 2.06 -1.54 -13.91
C ALA A 193 2.45 -0.06 -14.02
N ILE A 194 2.51 0.65 -12.87
CA ILE A 194 2.92 2.07 -12.82
C ILE A 194 4.44 2.26 -12.93
N CYS A 195 5.23 1.28 -12.54
CA CYS A 195 6.68 1.31 -12.66
C CYS A 195 7.09 0.30 -13.72
N PRO A 196 7.61 0.75 -14.88
CA PRO A 196 8.17 -0.15 -15.89
C PRO A 196 9.40 -0.86 -15.31
N ARG A 197 9.62 -2.09 -15.72
CA ARG A 197 10.74 -2.95 -15.28
C ARG A 197 11.58 -3.39 -16.46
#